data_46a1db723bbed2733c4f64808f510075
#
_entry.id   46a1db723bbed2733c4f64808f510075
#
_cell.length_a   1.000
_cell.length_b   1.000
_cell.length_c   1.000
_cell.angle_alpha   90.00
_cell.angle_beta   90.00
_cell.angle_gamma   90.00
#
_symmetry.space_group_name_H-M   'P 1'
#
loop_
_entity.id
_entity.type
_entity.pdbx_description
1 polymer ?
#
loop_
_entity_poly.entity_id
_entity_poly.type
_entity_poly.pdbx_seq_one_letter_code
_entity_poly.pdbx_strand_id
1 'polypeptide(L)'
;MVEKITGIFPDVFRNDEISIADVGTYDIIMLSPGPGIPDEAGILKEVIKTYADKKPIFGVCLGLQAITEVFGGKILNMDEVFHGVATEMEVTKSDTILFKDIPSKFPAARYHSWIADKESLPNELEITAVDEDGEIMAIRHKEFNINAVQFHPESILTDVGEQIVRNFIEANS
;
A
#
# COMPACT_ATOMS: atom_id res chain seq x y z
N MET A 1 14.83 4.60 -0.47
CA MET A 1 14.48 3.50 -1.39
C MET A 1 14.18 4.03 -2.79
N VAL A 2 13.18 4.90 -2.99
CA VAL A 2 12.81 5.42 -4.32
C VAL A 2 14.00 6.05 -5.05
N GLU A 3 14.76 6.93 -4.41
CA GLU A 3 15.97 7.51 -4.98
C GLU A 3 17.00 6.46 -5.45
N LYS A 4 17.18 5.40 -4.66
CA LYS A 4 18.08 4.28 -5.04
C LYS A 4 17.61 3.54 -6.29
N ILE A 5 16.29 3.44 -6.50
CA ILE A 5 15.68 2.75 -7.63
C ILE A 5 15.72 3.63 -8.90
N THR A 6 15.37 4.91 -8.76
CA THR A 6 15.14 5.82 -9.89
C THR A 6 16.33 6.72 -10.22
N GLY A 7 17.24 6.93 -9.26
CA GLY A 7 18.27 7.98 -9.34
C GLY A 7 17.72 9.40 -9.12
N ILE A 8 16.42 9.54 -8.85
CA ILE A 8 15.73 10.82 -8.63
C ILE A 8 15.26 10.89 -7.18
N PHE A 9 15.53 12.00 -6.51
CA PHE A 9 15.03 12.23 -5.16
C PHE A 9 13.51 12.49 -5.24
N PRO A 10 12.66 11.69 -4.54
CA PRO A 10 11.22 11.92 -4.55
C PRO A 10 10.88 13.16 -3.74
N ASP A 11 9.89 13.92 -4.19
CA ASP A 11 9.31 14.96 -3.37
C ASP A 11 8.44 14.32 -2.26
N VAL A 12 8.67 14.71 -1.02
CA VAL A 12 7.99 14.15 0.15
C VAL A 12 7.24 15.27 0.87
N PHE A 13 5.95 15.09 1.05
CA PHE A 13 5.07 16.03 1.73
C PHE A 13 4.32 15.35 2.86
N ARG A 14 4.07 16.08 3.91
CA ARG A 14 3.08 15.69 4.90
C ARG A 14 1.68 15.92 4.33
N ASN A 15 0.71 15.21 4.87
CA ASN A 15 -0.69 15.27 4.41
C ASN A 15 -1.39 16.64 4.66
N ASP A 16 -0.71 17.58 5.31
CA ASP A 16 -1.14 18.95 5.58
C ASP A 16 -0.28 20.01 4.88
N GLU A 17 0.71 19.61 4.08
CA GLU A 17 1.71 20.52 3.46
C GLU A 17 1.54 20.67 1.95
N ILE A 18 0.69 19.90 1.31
CA ILE A 18 0.45 19.92 -0.12
C ILE A 18 -1.04 20.03 -0.44
N SER A 19 -1.39 20.76 -1.48
CA SER A 19 -2.79 20.83 -1.95
C SER A 19 -3.14 19.64 -2.84
N ILE A 20 -4.43 19.29 -2.92
CA ILE A 20 -4.92 18.25 -3.85
C ILE A 20 -4.50 18.56 -5.31
N ALA A 21 -4.58 19.83 -5.73
CA ALA A 21 -4.22 20.25 -7.08
C ALA A 21 -2.73 20.01 -7.37
N ASP A 22 -1.86 20.32 -6.40
CA ASP A 22 -0.42 20.15 -6.55
C ASP A 22 -0.02 18.68 -6.62
N VAL A 23 -0.71 17.78 -5.90
CA VAL A 23 -0.52 16.32 -6.04
C VAL A 23 -0.71 15.87 -7.48
N GLY A 24 -1.62 16.48 -8.22
CA GLY A 24 -1.89 16.17 -9.63
C GLY A 24 -0.73 16.46 -10.58
N THR A 25 0.28 17.21 -10.17
CA THR A 25 1.46 17.52 -11.00
C THR A 25 2.47 16.37 -11.05
N TYR A 26 2.36 15.39 -10.14
CA TYR A 26 3.25 14.23 -10.07
C TYR A 26 2.74 13.07 -10.93
N ASP A 27 3.65 12.28 -11.49
CA ASP A 27 3.31 11.14 -12.34
C ASP A 27 2.88 9.91 -11.56
N ILE A 28 3.48 9.69 -10.38
CA ILE A 28 3.22 8.57 -9.47
C ILE A 28 2.94 9.09 -8.07
N ILE A 29 1.94 8.55 -7.42
CA ILE A 29 1.59 8.87 -6.03
C ILE A 29 1.93 7.69 -5.13
N MET A 30 2.75 7.93 -4.10
CA MET A 30 3.05 6.94 -3.06
C MET A 30 2.47 7.42 -1.73
N LEU A 31 1.58 6.62 -1.15
CA LEU A 31 0.94 6.89 0.13
C LEU A 31 1.71 6.14 1.21
N SER A 32 2.55 6.86 1.93
CA SER A 32 3.43 6.30 2.95
C SER A 32 2.71 5.89 4.24
N PRO A 33 3.34 5.05 5.07
CA PRO A 33 2.84 4.75 6.41
C PRO A 33 2.64 6.01 7.24
N GLY A 34 1.73 5.93 8.20
CA GLY A 34 1.47 7.02 9.14
C GLY A 34 0.76 6.51 10.40
N PRO A 35 0.74 7.32 11.47
CA PRO A 35 0.03 7.01 12.70
C PRO A 35 -1.49 7.17 12.53
N GLY A 36 -2.24 6.56 13.44
CA GLY A 36 -3.70 6.70 13.51
C GLY A 36 -4.44 5.90 12.45
N ILE A 37 -5.57 6.41 12.05
CA ILE A 37 -6.46 5.82 11.05
C ILE A 37 -6.64 6.76 9.86
N PRO A 38 -7.13 6.29 8.69
CA PRO A 38 -7.25 7.11 7.50
C PRO A 38 -8.08 8.40 7.67
N ASP A 39 -9.10 8.40 8.52
CA ASP A 39 -9.93 9.59 8.78
C ASP A 39 -9.18 10.71 9.48
N GLU A 40 -8.08 10.40 10.17
CA GLU A 40 -7.22 11.36 10.87
C GLU A 40 -6.03 11.83 10.01
N ALA A 41 -5.90 11.30 8.78
CA ALA A 41 -4.74 11.50 7.91
C ALA A 41 -4.92 12.65 6.89
N GLY A 42 -5.55 13.75 7.29
CA GLY A 42 -5.67 14.96 6.46
C GLY A 42 -6.29 14.69 5.09
N ILE A 43 -5.58 15.04 4.02
CA ILE A 43 -6.06 14.92 2.63
C ILE A 43 -5.93 13.51 2.03
N LEU A 44 -5.46 12.50 2.77
CA LEU A 44 -5.13 11.18 2.25
C LEU A 44 -6.26 10.53 1.44
N LYS A 45 -7.47 10.47 2.01
CA LYS A 45 -8.64 9.89 1.33
C LYS A 45 -9.10 10.72 0.14
N GLU A 46 -8.96 12.05 0.21
CA GLU A 46 -9.32 12.95 -0.87
C GLU A 46 -8.36 12.81 -2.06
N VAL A 47 -7.07 12.63 -1.82
CA VAL A 47 -6.07 12.32 -2.87
C VAL A 47 -6.46 11.05 -3.61
N ILE A 48 -6.79 9.97 -2.90
CA ILE A 48 -7.20 8.71 -3.51
C ILE A 48 -8.46 8.92 -4.37
N LYS A 49 -9.51 9.55 -3.83
CA LYS A 49 -10.75 9.82 -4.56
C LYS A 49 -10.54 10.64 -5.83
N THR A 50 -9.64 11.63 -5.78
CA THR A 50 -9.40 12.55 -6.89
C THR A 50 -8.58 11.91 -8.01
N TYR A 51 -7.64 11.04 -7.67
CA TYR A 51 -6.62 10.53 -8.60
C TYR A 51 -6.70 9.04 -8.89
N ALA A 52 -7.64 8.30 -8.29
CA ALA A 52 -7.77 6.85 -8.45
C ALA A 52 -7.81 6.38 -9.92
N ASP A 53 -8.54 7.09 -10.76
CA ASP A 53 -8.72 6.79 -12.19
C ASP A 53 -7.71 7.51 -13.12
N LYS A 54 -6.77 8.28 -12.54
CA LYS A 54 -5.90 9.19 -13.32
C LYS A 54 -4.42 8.94 -13.12
N LYS A 55 -4.03 8.42 -11.97
CA LYS A 55 -2.64 8.28 -11.57
C LYS A 55 -2.34 6.89 -11.01
N PRO A 56 -1.14 6.36 -11.26
CA PRO A 56 -0.66 5.21 -10.49
C PRO A 56 -0.54 5.55 -9.01
N ILE A 57 -1.15 4.73 -8.15
CA ILE A 57 -1.13 4.90 -6.70
C ILE A 57 -0.56 3.65 -6.03
N PHE A 58 0.46 3.82 -5.20
CA PHE A 58 0.99 2.77 -4.33
C PHE A 58 0.79 3.13 -2.86
N GLY A 59 0.01 2.32 -2.15
CA GLY A 59 -0.26 2.51 -0.73
C GLY A 59 0.53 1.56 0.16
N VAL A 60 1.08 2.09 1.26
CA VAL A 60 1.78 1.29 2.28
C VAL A 60 1.11 1.49 3.63
N CYS A 61 0.76 0.40 4.30
CA CYS A 61 0.17 0.35 5.63
C CYS A 61 -1.10 1.23 5.72
N LEU A 62 -1.02 2.43 6.28
CA LEU A 62 -2.12 3.41 6.30
C LEU A 62 -2.69 3.69 4.90
N GLY A 63 -1.84 3.67 3.87
CA GLY A 63 -2.25 3.83 2.47
C GLY A 63 -3.18 2.72 1.99
N LEU A 64 -2.91 1.45 2.34
CA LEU A 64 -3.81 0.32 2.04
C LEU A 64 -5.15 0.48 2.75
N GLN A 65 -5.13 0.85 4.01
CA GLN A 65 -6.33 1.06 4.82
C GLN A 65 -7.20 2.19 4.24
N ALA A 66 -6.57 3.29 3.83
CA ALA A 66 -7.27 4.42 3.20
C ALA A 66 -7.89 4.03 1.85
N ILE A 67 -7.18 3.28 1.02
CA ILE A 67 -7.71 2.76 -0.25
C ILE A 67 -8.93 1.86 0.02
N THR A 68 -8.84 0.96 0.99
CA THR A 68 -9.95 0.09 1.38
C THR A 68 -11.20 0.89 1.73
N GLU A 69 -11.07 1.90 2.58
CA GLU A 69 -12.20 2.73 3.02
C GLU A 69 -12.77 3.62 1.89
N VAL A 70 -11.91 4.17 1.03
CA VAL A 70 -12.34 5.02 -0.10
C VAL A 70 -13.25 4.25 -1.06
N PHE A 71 -12.98 2.97 -1.28
CA PHE A 71 -13.81 2.10 -2.12
C PHE A 71 -14.97 1.43 -1.37
N GLY A 72 -15.20 1.78 -0.10
CA GLY A 72 -16.37 1.35 0.67
C GLY A 72 -16.16 0.17 1.60
N GLY A 73 -14.95 -0.34 1.72
CA GLY A 73 -14.57 -1.34 2.72
C GLY A 73 -14.41 -0.73 4.11
N LYS A 74 -14.10 -1.58 5.08
CA LYS A 74 -13.86 -1.21 6.48
C LYS A 74 -12.48 -1.65 6.92
N ILE A 75 -12.01 -1.04 8.00
CA ILE A 75 -10.84 -1.50 8.75
C ILE A 75 -11.26 -1.99 10.13
N LEU A 76 -10.53 -2.96 10.65
CA LEU A 76 -10.75 -3.55 11.97
C LEU A 76 -9.52 -3.32 12.84
N ASN A 77 -9.74 -3.01 14.12
CA ASN A 77 -8.68 -3.00 15.11
C ASN A 77 -8.43 -4.43 15.58
N MET A 78 -7.19 -4.87 15.49
CA MET A 78 -6.77 -6.20 15.95
C MET A 78 -6.58 -6.21 17.47
N ASP A 79 -6.78 -7.36 18.09
CA ASP A 79 -6.42 -7.57 19.51
C ASP A 79 -4.90 -7.58 19.70
N GLU A 80 -4.16 -7.96 18.65
CA GLU A 80 -2.70 -7.98 18.63
C GLU A 80 -2.13 -6.75 17.91
N VAL A 81 -1.08 -6.17 18.49
CA VAL A 81 -0.32 -5.06 17.90
C VAL A 81 1.00 -5.58 17.37
N PHE A 82 1.22 -5.47 16.06
CA PHE A 82 2.51 -5.77 15.45
C PHE A 82 3.40 -4.53 15.50
N HIS A 83 4.62 -4.71 16.00
CA HIS A 83 5.59 -3.62 16.10
C HIS A 83 7.02 -4.12 15.80
N GLY A 84 7.41 -4.02 14.53
CA GLY A 84 8.74 -4.45 14.08
C GLY A 84 8.93 -5.97 14.08
N VAL A 85 7.88 -6.71 13.77
CA VAL A 85 7.90 -8.17 13.68
C VAL A 85 7.78 -8.58 12.21
N ALA A 86 8.65 -9.50 11.76
CA ALA A 86 8.50 -10.12 10.46
C ALA A 86 7.60 -11.36 10.56
N THR A 87 6.59 -11.43 9.72
CA THR A 87 5.72 -12.59 9.55
C THR A 87 5.73 -13.05 8.10
N GLU A 88 5.37 -14.30 7.83
CA GLU A 88 5.33 -14.83 6.47
C GLU A 88 4.13 -14.24 5.71
N MET A 89 4.39 -13.76 4.50
CA MET A 89 3.40 -13.36 3.52
C MET A 89 3.27 -14.45 2.46
N GLU A 90 2.04 -14.71 2.03
CA GLU A 90 1.74 -15.61 0.92
C GLU A 90 1.08 -14.84 -0.22
N VAL A 91 1.71 -14.88 -1.40
CA VAL A 91 1.16 -14.28 -2.63
C VAL A 91 0.02 -15.15 -3.14
N THR A 92 -1.19 -14.58 -3.20
CA THR A 92 -2.40 -15.28 -3.70
C THR A 92 -2.65 -15.04 -5.18
N LYS A 93 -2.03 -13.98 -5.76
CA LYS A 93 -2.13 -13.59 -7.17
C LYS A 93 -0.75 -13.23 -7.71
N SER A 94 -0.17 -14.13 -8.47
CA SER A 94 1.18 -13.96 -9.06
C SER A 94 1.20 -13.09 -10.32
N ASP A 95 0.05 -12.81 -10.93
CA ASP A 95 -0.12 -11.96 -12.11
C ASP A 95 -0.15 -10.45 -11.81
N THR A 96 0.26 -10.06 -10.61
CA THR A 96 0.33 -8.65 -10.22
C THR A 96 1.67 -8.03 -10.53
N ILE A 97 1.68 -6.72 -10.81
CA ILE A 97 2.93 -5.98 -11.04
C ILE A 97 3.84 -6.01 -9.80
N LEU A 98 3.28 -5.93 -8.58
CA LEU A 98 4.08 -5.89 -7.36
C LEU A 98 4.91 -7.15 -7.14
N PHE A 99 4.34 -8.32 -7.44
CA PHE A 99 4.95 -9.61 -7.09
C PHE A 99 5.66 -10.30 -8.26
N LYS A 100 5.91 -9.55 -9.34
CA LYS A 100 6.76 -10.03 -10.44
C LYS A 100 8.15 -10.38 -9.91
N ASP A 101 8.58 -11.61 -10.19
CA ASP A 101 9.88 -12.16 -9.75
C ASP A 101 10.08 -12.20 -8.22
N ILE A 102 8.97 -12.18 -7.46
CA ILE A 102 8.96 -12.34 -6.01
C ILE A 102 8.58 -13.79 -5.67
N PRO A 103 9.23 -14.42 -4.67
CA PRO A 103 8.80 -15.72 -4.19
C PRO A 103 7.35 -15.72 -3.74
N SER A 104 6.64 -16.85 -3.90
CA SER A 104 5.24 -16.99 -3.45
C SER A 104 5.06 -16.81 -1.94
N LYS A 105 6.14 -17.03 -1.17
CA LYS A 105 6.20 -16.80 0.28
C LYS A 105 7.47 -16.03 0.63
N PHE A 106 7.33 -15.04 1.49
CA PHE A 106 8.44 -14.22 1.95
C PHE A 106 8.14 -13.57 3.31
N PRO A 107 9.15 -13.30 4.15
CA PRO A 107 8.98 -12.54 5.38
C PRO A 107 8.81 -11.06 5.08
N ALA A 108 7.91 -10.38 5.81
CA ALA A 108 7.77 -8.94 5.74
C ALA A 108 7.45 -8.33 7.11
N ALA A 109 7.97 -7.12 7.32
CA ALA A 109 7.80 -6.37 8.56
C ALA A 109 6.40 -5.80 8.71
N ARG A 110 5.85 -5.92 9.91
CA ARG A 110 4.55 -5.35 10.30
C ARG A 110 4.70 -4.35 11.44
N TYR A 111 3.97 -3.23 11.32
CA TYR A 111 3.94 -2.15 12.31
C TYR A 111 2.53 -1.58 12.41
N HIS A 112 1.52 -2.43 12.67
CA HIS A 112 0.13 -2.01 12.66
C HIS A 112 -0.73 -2.77 13.66
N SER A 113 -1.83 -2.14 14.08
CA SER A 113 -2.92 -2.73 14.87
C SER A 113 -4.27 -2.69 14.13
N TRP A 114 -4.31 -2.06 12.95
CA TRP A 114 -5.49 -2.01 12.11
C TRP A 114 -5.24 -2.76 10.80
N ILE A 115 -6.27 -3.46 10.31
CA ILE A 115 -6.24 -4.20 9.05
C ILE A 115 -7.51 -3.93 8.24
N ALA A 116 -7.42 -4.14 6.93
CA ALA A 116 -8.60 -4.17 6.08
C ALA A 116 -9.48 -5.38 6.41
N ASP A 117 -10.77 -5.15 6.60
CA ASP A 117 -11.74 -6.20 6.88
C ASP A 117 -12.07 -6.99 5.60
N LYS A 118 -11.75 -8.27 5.64
CA LYS A 118 -11.93 -9.19 4.51
C LYS A 118 -13.40 -9.37 4.11
N GLU A 119 -14.31 -9.33 5.09
CA GLU A 119 -15.73 -9.53 4.85
C GLU A 119 -16.40 -8.32 4.16
N SER A 120 -15.87 -7.13 4.40
CA SER A 120 -16.37 -5.89 3.82
C SER A 120 -15.57 -5.41 2.61
N LEU A 121 -14.55 -6.17 2.16
CA LEU A 121 -13.72 -5.75 1.03
C LEU A 121 -14.58 -5.60 -0.22
N PRO A 122 -14.60 -4.39 -0.86
CA PRO A 122 -15.45 -4.16 -2.02
C PRO A 122 -14.97 -4.97 -3.24
N ASN A 123 -15.91 -5.28 -4.14
CA ASN A 123 -15.63 -6.11 -5.32
C ASN A 123 -14.62 -5.51 -6.29
N GLU A 124 -14.42 -4.20 -6.27
CA GLU A 124 -13.45 -3.47 -7.09
C GLU A 124 -12.00 -3.75 -6.67
N LEU A 125 -11.82 -4.17 -5.41
CA LEU A 125 -10.50 -4.54 -4.87
C LEU A 125 -10.31 -6.05 -4.88
N GLU A 126 -9.08 -6.48 -5.15
CA GLU A 126 -8.68 -7.87 -5.15
C GLU A 126 -7.52 -8.09 -4.19
N ILE A 127 -7.63 -9.12 -3.34
CA ILE A 127 -6.56 -9.55 -2.43
C ILE A 127 -5.46 -10.21 -3.26
N THR A 128 -4.22 -9.76 -3.08
CA THR A 128 -3.06 -10.25 -3.82
C THR A 128 -2.00 -10.91 -2.95
N ALA A 129 -2.05 -10.68 -1.63
CA ALA A 129 -1.28 -11.43 -0.64
C ALA A 129 -2.01 -11.45 0.71
N VAL A 130 -1.75 -12.49 1.49
CA VAL A 130 -2.27 -12.69 2.85
C VAL A 130 -1.14 -13.11 3.80
N ASP A 131 -1.38 -13.05 5.11
CA ASP A 131 -0.53 -13.67 6.12
C ASP A 131 -0.96 -15.12 6.43
N GLU A 132 -0.33 -15.73 7.43
CA GLU A 132 -0.62 -17.12 7.86
C GLU A 132 -2.05 -17.32 8.37
N ASP A 133 -2.68 -16.27 8.89
CA ASP A 133 -4.06 -16.28 9.37
C ASP A 133 -5.08 -15.94 8.26
N GLY A 134 -4.59 -15.66 7.06
CA GLY A 134 -5.40 -15.28 5.91
C GLY A 134 -5.86 -13.83 5.93
N GLU A 135 -5.23 -12.98 6.74
CA GLU A 135 -5.50 -11.55 6.79
C GLU A 135 -4.90 -10.82 5.57
N ILE A 136 -5.55 -9.75 5.15
CA ILE A 136 -5.17 -9.00 3.95
C ILE A 136 -3.82 -8.31 4.16
N MET A 137 -2.84 -8.68 3.34
CA MET A 137 -1.51 -8.09 3.35
C MET A 137 -1.16 -7.33 2.07
N ALA A 138 -1.88 -7.56 0.98
CA ALA A 138 -1.80 -6.74 -0.23
C ALA A 138 -3.11 -6.77 -1.01
N ILE A 139 -3.39 -5.66 -1.68
CA ILE A 139 -4.55 -5.50 -2.56
C ILE A 139 -4.16 -4.80 -3.85
N ARG A 140 -4.96 -5.02 -4.90
CA ARG A 140 -4.98 -4.17 -6.11
C ARG A 140 -6.41 -3.76 -6.46
N HIS A 141 -6.58 -2.64 -7.14
CA HIS A 141 -7.82 -2.33 -7.82
C HIS A 141 -7.89 -3.08 -9.15
N LYS A 142 -9.06 -3.59 -9.52
CA LYS A 142 -9.22 -4.42 -10.73
C LYS A 142 -9.13 -3.64 -12.04
N GLU A 143 -9.49 -2.36 -12.02
CA GLU A 143 -9.53 -1.50 -13.20
C GLU A 143 -8.51 -0.35 -13.14
N PHE A 144 -8.34 0.26 -11.97
CA PHE A 144 -7.42 1.39 -11.79
C PHE A 144 -6.02 0.91 -11.42
N ASN A 145 -5.03 1.71 -11.75
CA ASN A 145 -3.63 1.41 -11.42
C ASN A 145 -3.33 1.74 -9.96
N ILE A 146 -3.98 1.01 -9.06
CA ILE A 146 -3.82 1.13 -7.62
C ILE A 146 -3.37 -0.21 -7.05
N ASN A 147 -2.26 -0.18 -6.33
CA ASN A 147 -1.71 -1.32 -5.61
C ASN A 147 -1.36 -0.90 -4.19
N ALA A 148 -1.50 -1.78 -3.23
CA ALA A 148 -1.15 -1.47 -1.85
C ALA A 148 -0.71 -2.70 -1.06
N VAL A 149 0.12 -2.46 -0.04
CA VAL A 149 0.59 -3.47 0.90
C VAL A 149 0.35 -3.01 2.33
N GLN A 150 0.02 -3.96 3.23
CA GLN A 150 -0.14 -3.69 4.67
C GLN A 150 1.21 -3.72 5.40
N PHE A 151 2.13 -4.55 4.94
CA PHE A 151 3.48 -4.63 5.47
C PHE A 151 4.35 -3.46 5.00
N HIS A 152 5.55 -3.34 5.56
CA HIS A 152 6.50 -2.26 5.29
C HIS A 152 7.62 -2.73 4.35
N PRO A 153 7.55 -2.42 3.04
CA PRO A 153 8.58 -2.80 2.08
C PRO A 153 9.91 -2.06 2.31
N GLU A 154 9.87 -0.91 2.97
CA GLU A 154 11.07 -0.13 3.29
C GLU A 154 11.87 -0.68 4.46
N SER A 155 11.29 -1.61 5.24
CA SER A 155 11.94 -2.20 6.41
C SER A 155 13.06 -3.16 6.01
N ILE A 156 14.14 -3.15 6.77
CA ILE A 156 15.23 -4.12 6.65
C ILE A 156 14.78 -5.58 6.87
N LEU A 157 13.64 -5.78 7.53
CA LEU A 157 13.05 -7.10 7.77
C LEU A 157 12.19 -7.61 6.60
N THR A 158 12.12 -6.84 5.50
CA THR A 158 11.40 -7.21 4.28
C THR A 158 12.41 -7.34 3.14
N ASP A 159 13.03 -8.51 3.01
CA ASP A 159 14.12 -8.74 2.06
C ASP A 159 13.78 -8.42 0.60
N VAL A 160 12.53 -8.66 0.20
CA VAL A 160 12.02 -8.41 -1.16
C VAL A 160 11.43 -7.00 -1.34
N GLY A 161 11.47 -6.16 -0.31
CA GLY A 161 10.77 -4.86 -0.30
C GLY A 161 11.23 -3.91 -1.39
N GLU A 162 12.54 -3.82 -1.65
CA GLU A 162 13.08 -3.01 -2.74
C GLU A 162 12.56 -3.49 -4.11
N GLN A 163 12.49 -4.80 -4.33
CA GLN A 163 12.01 -5.35 -5.58
C GLN A 163 10.51 -5.07 -5.79
N ILE A 164 9.70 -5.14 -4.73
CA ILE A 164 8.26 -4.80 -4.79
C ILE A 164 8.06 -3.35 -5.20
N VAL A 165 8.78 -2.41 -4.57
CA VAL A 165 8.69 -0.98 -4.92
C VAL A 165 9.22 -0.71 -6.33
N ARG A 166 10.33 -1.37 -6.71
CA ARG A 166 10.90 -1.30 -8.06
C ARG A 166 9.89 -1.77 -9.12
N ASN A 167 9.25 -2.89 -8.90
CA ASN A 167 8.25 -3.44 -9.82
C ASN A 167 7.12 -2.44 -10.08
N PHE A 168 6.64 -1.76 -9.02
CA PHE A 168 5.61 -0.74 -9.18
C PHE A 168 6.12 0.48 -9.97
N ILE A 169 7.29 1.00 -9.63
CA ILE A 169 7.86 2.18 -10.29
C ILE A 169 8.14 1.89 -11.76
N GLU A 170 8.83 0.79 -12.08
CA GLU A 170 9.19 0.43 -13.45
C GLU A 170 7.98 0.17 -14.35
N ALA A 171 6.91 -0.36 -13.80
CA ALA A 171 5.65 -0.57 -14.54
C ALA A 171 4.93 0.76 -14.87
N ASN A 172 5.31 1.87 -14.23
CA ASN A 172 4.63 3.17 -14.32
C ASN A 172 5.55 4.32 -14.78
N SER A 173 6.77 3.99 -15.18
CA SER A 173 7.76 4.97 -15.65
C SER A 173 7.83 5.03 -17.16
#